data_d59e65d470fed648136d863e14c5ce7e
#
_entry.id   d59e65d470fed648136d863e14c5ce7e
#
_cell.length_a   1.000
_cell.length_b   1.000
_cell.length_c   1.000
_cell.angle_alpha   90.00
_cell.angle_beta   90.00
_cell.angle_gamma   90.00
#
_symmetry.space_group_name_H-M   'P 1'
#
loop_
_entity.id
_entity.type
_entity.pdbx_description
1 polymer ?
#
loop_
_entity_poly.entity_id
_entity_poly.type
_entity_poly.pdbx_seq_one_letter_code
_entity_poly.pdbx_strand_id
1 'polypeptide(L)'
;IIESIRAGLVFALKDAVGVDTIHELESGFLARAMKEWGDHPAIQILGSPTAERLSTVSFVVTSPSGRYLHHNVVVAILNDLFGIQVRGGCSCAGPYGHRLLGIDLERSQEFEREIASGCEGIKPGWARVSFNYFISEAVFRYLVDAVSLIADQGYKLVPHYRFSPDTGLWRHESGIVEPPVRLNQMRFDDGGSLTFPRRDDHAPESALADYLAEARALFDSLPDPHAGGEARHVADERLSEDFEHLRWFDLPATSLER
;
A
#
# COMPACT_ATOMS: atom_id res chain seq x y z
N ILE A 1 -16.19 19.58 -20.19
CA ILE A 1 -17.60 19.14 -20.41
C ILE A 1 -17.73 17.65 -19.99
N ILE A 2 -16.90 16.73 -20.50
CA ILE A 2 -17.00 15.29 -20.19
C ILE A 2 -16.85 15.03 -18.68
N GLU A 3 -15.89 15.65 -18.01
CA GLU A 3 -15.70 15.49 -16.58
C GLU A 3 -16.89 16.00 -15.75
N SER A 4 -17.55 17.06 -16.20
CA SER A 4 -18.77 17.56 -15.55
C SER A 4 -19.94 16.58 -15.71
N ILE A 5 -20.05 15.91 -16.87
CA ILE A 5 -21.06 14.87 -17.11
C ILE A 5 -20.78 13.67 -16.20
N ARG A 6 -19.51 13.22 -16.13
CA ARG A 6 -19.11 12.12 -15.23
C ARG A 6 -19.41 12.44 -13.77
N ALA A 7 -19.08 13.64 -13.32
CA ALA A 7 -19.41 14.07 -11.96
C ALA A 7 -20.93 14.06 -11.73
N GLY A 8 -21.73 14.56 -12.66
CA GLY A 8 -23.19 14.52 -12.58
C GLY A 8 -23.75 13.10 -12.48
N LEU A 9 -23.22 12.15 -13.26
CA LEU A 9 -23.60 10.74 -13.19
C LEU A 9 -23.24 10.10 -11.85
N VAL A 10 -22.09 10.44 -11.27
CA VAL A 10 -21.69 9.95 -9.93
C VAL A 10 -22.64 10.46 -8.86
N PHE A 11 -23.05 11.73 -8.91
CA PHE A 11 -24.04 12.27 -7.97
C PHE A 11 -25.42 11.61 -8.15
N ALA A 12 -25.86 11.41 -9.38
CA ALA A 12 -27.12 10.71 -9.65
C ALA A 12 -27.09 9.26 -9.13
N LEU A 13 -25.97 8.55 -9.28
CA LEU A 13 -25.79 7.23 -8.71
C LEU A 13 -25.84 7.24 -7.18
N LYS A 14 -25.13 8.21 -6.56
CA LYS A 14 -25.14 8.37 -5.11
C LYS A 14 -26.55 8.64 -4.57
N ASP A 15 -27.33 9.48 -5.25
CA ASP A 15 -28.73 9.76 -4.87
C ASP A 15 -29.60 8.51 -5.04
N ALA A 16 -29.39 7.72 -6.08
CA ALA A 16 -30.15 6.50 -6.34
C ALA A 16 -29.86 5.40 -5.29
N VAL A 17 -28.63 5.27 -4.84
CA VAL A 17 -28.24 4.31 -3.76
C VAL A 17 -28.71 4.83 -2.41
N GLY A 18 -28.66 6.11 -2.17
CA GLY A 18 -29.01 6.75 -0.90
C GLY A 18 -27.79 6.90 0.02
N VAL A 19 -27.62 8.10 0.57
CA VAL A 19 -26.47 8.44 1.43
C VAL A 19 -26.45 7.60 2.71
N ASP A 20 -27.60 7.35 3.30
CA ASP A 20 -27.71 6.57 4.54
C ASP A 20 -27.28 5.12 4.31
N THR A 21 -27.70 4.51 3.18
CA THR A 21 -27.28 3.15 2.79
C THR A 21 -25.75 3.07 2.58
N ILE A 22 -25.17 4.04 1.88
CA ILE A 22 -23.72 4.11 1.67
C ILE A 22 -23.01 4.20 3.03
N HIS A 23 -23.46 5.10 3.89
CA HIS A 23 -22.86 5.30 5.21
C HIS A 23 -22.95 4.05 6.10
N GLU A 24 -24.09 3.38 6.11
CA GLU A 24 -24.29 2.14 6.89
C GLU A 24 -23.32 1.03 6.44
N LEU A 25 -23.24 0.77 5.13
CA LEU A 25 -22.36 -0.27 4.57
C LEU A 25 -20.88 0.04 4.83
N GLU A 26 -20.45 1.25 4.53
CA GLU A 26 -19.06 1.66 4.71
C GLU A 26 -18.65 1.70 6.18
N SER A 27 -19.51 2.19 7.07
CA SER A 27 -19.26 2.18 8.51
C SER A 27 -19.20 0.77 9.09
N GLY A 28 -19.99 -0.16 8.54
CA GLY A 28 -19.96 -1.57 8.92
C GLY A 28 -18.65 -2.25 8.55
N PHE A 29 -18.12 -2.01 7.35
CA PHE A 29 -16.79 -2.47 6.94
C PHE A 29 -15.69 -1.85 7.79
N LEU A 30 -15.74 -0.52 7.94
CA LEU A 30 -14.76 0.22 8.73
C LEU A 30 -14.66 -0.29 10.17
N ALA A 31 -15.77 -0.45 10.85
CA ALA A 31 -15.78 -0.90 12.25
C ALA A 31 -15.13 -2.27 12.43
N ARG A 32 -15.38 -3.21 11.50
CA ARG A 32 -14.78 -4.54 11.51
C ARG A 32 -13.28 -4.50 11.23
N ALA A 33 -12.86 -3.76 10.21
CA ALA A 33 -11.45 -3.60 9.90
C ALA A 33 -10.68 -2.91 11.04
N MET A 34 -11.24 -1.85 11.62
CA MET A 34 -10.66 -1.14 12.77
C MET A 34 -10.48 -2.04 13.99
N LYS A 35 -11.43 -2.93 14.24
CA LYS A 35 -11.33 -3.90 15.33
C LYS A 35 -10.22 -4.91 15.06
N GLU A 36 -10.21 -5.54 13.89
CA GLU A 36 -9.28 -6.61 13.55
C GLU A 36 -7.83 -6.11 13.47
N TRP A 37 -7.61 -4.98 12.78
CA TRP A 37 -6.28 -4.39 12.67
C TRP A 37 -5.85 -3.65 13.94
N GLY A 38 -6.80 -3.13 14.73
CA GLY A 38 -6.51 -2.48 16.01
C GLY A 38 -5.98 -3.44 17.07
N ASP A 39 -6.39 -4.70 17.01
CA ASP A 39 -5.91 -5.77 17.88
C ASP A 39 -4.62 -6.44 17.37
N HIS A 40 -4.18 -6.11 16.14
CA HIS A 40 -3.03 -6.75 15.51
C HIS A 40 -1.71 -6.12 16.00
N PRO A 41 -0.76 -6.91 16.55
CA PRO A 41 0.43 -6.37 17.21
C PRO A 41 1.40 -5.61 16.27
N ALA A 42 1.39 -5.95 14.98
CA ALA A 42 2.27 -5.34 13.98
C ALA A 42 1.60 -4.22 13.17
N ILE A 43 0.30 -3.92 13.38
CA ILE A 43 -0.42 -2.85 12.68
C ILE A 43 -0.66 -1.70 13.65
N GLN A 44 -0.15 -0.53 13.30
CA GLN A 44 -0.50 0.70 14.00
C GLN A 44 -1.43 1.54 13.12
N ILE A 45 -2.71 1.63 13.52
CA ILE A 45 -3.68 2.51 12.88
C ILE A 45 -3.39 3.95 13.28
N LEU A 46 -3.36 4.85 12.28
CA LEU A 46 -3.09 6.26 12.50
C LEU A 46 -4.39 7.06 12.70
N GLY A 47 -4.34 8.01 13.62
CA GLY A 47 -5.45 8.89 13.97
C GLY A 47 -6.26 8.40 15.18
N SER A 48 -7.37 9.09 15.48
CA SER A 48 -8.20 8.75 16.63
C SER A 48 -8.95 7.43 16.39
N PRO A 49 -8.94 6.47 17.32
CA PRO A 49 -9.70 5.22 17.16
C PRO A 49 -11.21 5.40 17.30
N THR A 50 -11.65 6.52 17.88
CA THR A 50 -13.07 6.76 18.25
C THR A 50 -13.73 7.89 17.47
N ALA A 51 -12.96 8.68 16.72
CA ALA A 51 -13.54 9.76 15.92
C ALA A 51 -14.31 9.19 14.72
N GLU A 52 -15.44 9.82 14.41
CA GLU A 52 -16.18 9.58 13.18
C GLU A 52 -15.25 9.87 11.98
N ARG A 53 -15.22 8.96 11.00
CA ARG A 53 -14.35 9.04 9.83
C ARG A 53 -14.99 8.41 8.61
N LEU A 54 -14.44 8.74 7.45
CA LEU A 54 -14.73 8.03 6.21
C LEU A 54 -14.20 6.59 6.28
N SER A 55 -14.68 5.74 5.39
CA SER A 55 -14.30 4.32 5.27
C SER A 55 -12.85 4.11 4.78
N THR A 56 -11.93 4.93 5.29
CA THR A 56 -10.51 4.92 4.94
C THR A 56 -9.68 4.72 6.18
N VAL A 57 -8.80 3.70 6.16
CA VAL A 57 -7.87 3.41 7.24
C VAL A 57 -6.44 3.70 6.78
N SER A 58 -5.74 4.53 7.55
CA SER A 58 -4.31 4.82 7.40
C SER A 58 -3.54 4.04 8.45
N PHE A 59 -2.49 3.33 8.05
CA PHE A 59 -1.74 2.48 8.97
C PHE A 59 -0.27 2.34 8.56
N VAL A 60 0.56 1.98 9.53
CA VAL A 60 1.93 1.52 9.34
C VAL A 60 2.07 0.09 9.85
N VAL A 61 3.02 -0.65 9.29
CA VAL A 61 3.31 -2.03 9.68
C VAL A 61 4.69 -2.09 10.32
N THR A 62 4.78 -2.68 11.51
CA THR A 62 6.03 -2.88 12.23
C THR A 62 6.65 -4.21 11.85
N SER A 63 7.93 -4.22 11.54
CA SER A 63 8.73 -5.42 11.30
C SER A 63 9.26 -6.00 12.63
N PRO A 64 9.64 -7.30 12.68
CA PRO A 64 10.32 -7.90 13.82
C PRO A 64 11.63 -7.21 14.24
N SER A 65 12.25 -6.43 13.35
CA SER A 65 13.42 -5.58 13.67
C SER A 65 13.10 -4.42 14.61
N GLY A 66 11.82 -4.13 14.86
CA GLY A 66 11.35 -2.94 15.56
C GLY A 66 11.22 -1.69 14.68
N ARG A 67 11.62 -1.76 13.40
CA ARG A 67 11.38 -0.73 12.40
C ARG A 67 10.06 -0.97 11.67
N TYR A 68 9.65 -0.02 10.85
CA TYR A 68 8.49 -0.21 9.99
C TYR A 68 8.87 -0.85 8.66
N LEU A 69 7.90 -1.48 8.01
CA LEU A 69 7.95 -1.70 6.58
C LEU A 69 7.70 -0.35 5.88
N HIS A 70 8.55 -0.01 4.91
CA HIS A 70 8.34 1.21 4.14
C HIS A 70 6.94 1.20 3.50
N HIS A 71 6.20 2.30 3.57
CA HIS A 71 4.83 2.34 3.05
C HIS A 71 4.73 1.91 1.59
N ASN A 72 5.72 2.22 0.75
CA ASN A 72 5.71 1.81 -0.66
C ASN A 72 6.02 0.32 -0.85
N VAL A 73 6.77 -0.36 0.04
CA VAL A 73 6.90 -1.82 -0.07
C VAL A 73 5.61 -2.51 0.33
N VAL A 74 4.88 -2.01 1.32
CA VAL A 74 3.54 -2.51 1.67
C VAL A 74 2.59 -2.39 0.47
N VAL A 75 2.60 -1.23 -0.20
CA VAL A 75 1.81 -0.99 -1.42
C VAL A 75 2.23 -1.93 -2.54
N ALA A 76 3.54 -2.11 -2.77
CA ALA A 76 4.06 -2.98 -3.82
C ALA A 76 3.65 -4.44 -3.57
N ILE A 77 3.79 -4.95 -2.34
CA ILE A 77 3.39 -6.33 -2.01
C ILE A 77 1.87 -6.50 -2.18
N LEU A 78 1.05 -5.55 -1.74
CA LEU A 78 -0.41 -5.60 -1.93
C LEU A 78 -0.78 -5.66 -3.41
N ASN A 79 -0.09 -4.88 -4.25
CA ASN A 79 -0.31 -4.89 -5.68
C ASN A 79 0.17 -6.18 -6.35
N ASP A 80 1.40 -6.60 -6.07
CA ASP A 80 2.09 -7.66 -6.81
C ASP A 80 1.61 -9.05 -6.42
N LEU A 81 1.32 -9.28 -5.12
CA LEU A 81 0.92 -10.58 -4.61
C LEU A 81 -0.60 -10.75 -4.53
N PHE A 82 -1.34 -9.66 -4.26
CA PHE A 82 -2.78 -9.73 -4.01
C PHE A 82 -3.63 -8.99 -5.05
N GLY A 83 -3.03 -8.25 -5.98
CA GLY A 83 -3.76 -7.43 -6.95
C GLY A 83 -4.53 -6.27 -6.31
N ILE A 84 -4.18 -5.88 -5.08
CA ILE A 84 -4.87 -4.84 -4.32
C ILE A 84 -4.15 -3.50 -4.53
N GLN A 85 -4.84 -2.55 -5.16
CA GLN A 85 -4.32 -1.20 -5.35
C GLN A 85 -4.65 -0.33 -4.15
N VAL A 86 -3.61 0.12 -3.45
CA VAL A 86 -3.70 1.01 -2.31
C VAL A 86 -2.80 2.23 -2.51
N ARG A 87 -2.98 3.24 -1.69
CA ARG A 87 -2.13 4.42 -1.71
C ARG A 87 -1.10 4.36 -0.60
N GLY A 88 0.17 4.61 -0.94
CA GLY A 88 1.25 4.86 0.00
C GLY A 88 1.73 6.31 -0.04
N GLY A 89 2.42 6.74 1.00
CA GLY A 89 3.06 8.04 1.07
C GLY A 89 2.53 8.95 2.17
N CYS A 90 3.02 10.19 2.16
CA CYS A 90 2.58 11.21 3.11
C CYS A 90 1.26 11.87 2.70
N SER A 91 0.63 12.57 3.64
CA SER A 91 -0.49 13.48 3.37
C SER A 91 0.04 14.88 3.01
N CYS A 92 -0.74 15.64 2.23
CA CYS A 92 -0.48 17.06 2.01
C CYS A 92 -0.51 17.90 3.30
N ALA A 93 -1.05 17.37 4.41
CA ALA A 93 -1.02 17.97 5.74
C ALA A 93 0.25 17.54 6.49
N GLY A 94 1.44 18.00 6.04
CA GLY A 94 2.74 17.63 6.58
C GLY A 94 2.82 17.68 8.12
N PRO A 95 2.49 18.82 8.78
CA PRO A 95 2.54 18.92 10.24
C PRO A 95 1.64 17.91 10.97
N TYR A 96 0.47 17.61 10.41
CA TYR A 96 -0.43 16.59 10.97
C TYR A 96 0.15 15.19 10.81
N GLY A 97 0.71 14.89 9.63
CA GLY A 97 1.37 13.62 9.36
C GLY A 97 2.55 13.36 10.30
N HIS A 98 3.40 14.36 10.52
CA HIS A 98 4.51 14.26 11.45
C HIS A 98 4.02 14.02 12.89
N ARG A 99 2.95 14.69 13.30
CA ARG A 99 2.32 14.45 14.60
C ARG A 99 1.81 13.03 14.76
N LEU A 100 1.18 12.47 13.72
CA LEU A 100 0.69 11.08 13.73
C LEU A 100 1.83 10.05 13.83
N LEU A 101 2.99 10.37 13.27
CA LEU A 101 4.18 9.51 13.28
C LEU A 101 5.14 9.81 14.44
N GLY A 102 4.79 10.76 15.34
CA GLY A 102 5.64 11.15 16.47
C GLY A 102 6.92 11.89 16.05
N ILE A 103 6.93 12.55 14.89
CA ILE A 103 8.07 13.31 14.38
C ILE A 103 7.99 14.74 14.92
N ASP A 104 8.97 15.16 15.67
CA ASP A 104 9.10 16.51 16.17
C ASP A 104 9.64 17.48 15.11
N LEU A 105 9.76 18.76 15.47
CA LEU A 105 10.19 19.80 14.53
C LEU A 105 11.66 19.64 14.10
N GLU A 106 12.53 19.24 15.01
CA GLU A 106 13.96 19.08 14.72
C GLU A 106 14.15 17.95 13.71
N ARG A 107 13.57 16.78 13.99
CA ARG A 107 13.61 15.64 13.07
C ARG A 107 12.89 15.89 11.76
N SER A 108 11.83 16.71 11.77
CA SER A 108 11.15 17.16 10.54
C SER A 108 12.08 17.97 9.64
N GLN A 109 12.90 18.85 10.21
CA GLN A 109 13.88 19.64 9.46
C GLN A 109 15.04 18.78 8.93
N GLU A 110 15.43 17.73 9.67
CA GLU A 110 16.41 16.76 9.19
C GLU A 110 15.89 16.00 7.96
N PHE A 111 14.66 15.49 8.02
CA PHE A 111 14.00 14.88 6.86
C PHE A 111 13.93 15.84 5.66
N GLU A 112 13.56 17.10 5.89
CA GLU A 112 13.49 18.10 4.84
C GLU A 112 14.85 18.30 4.13
N ARG A 113 15.94 18.39 4.90
CA ARG A 113 17.30 18.52 4.35
C ARG A 113 17.67 17.31 3.49
N GLU A 114 17.43 16.09 3.97
CA GLU A 114 17.77 14.87 3.24
C GLU A 114 16.90 14.70 1.97
N ILE A 115 15.62 15.06 2.04
CA ILE A 115 14.73 15.07 0.85
C ILE A 115 15.19 16.14 -0.15
N ALA A 116 15.59 17.32 0.31
CA ALA A 116 16.09 18.39 -0.56
C ALA A 116 17.43 18.05 -1.22
N SER A 117 18.22 17.15 -0.63
CA SER A 117 19.45 16.61 -1.24
C SER A 117 19.17 15.57 -2.33
N GLY A 118 17.92 15.19 -2.55
CA GLY A 118 17.48 14.27 -3.61
C GLY A 118 17.02 12.91 -3.13
N CYS A 119 16.99 12.66 -1.80
CA CYS A 119 16.57 11.39 -1.24
C CYS A 119 15.07 11.37 -0.90
N GLU A 120 14.21 11.27 -1.91
CA GLU A 120 12.75 11.19 -1.72
C GLU A 120 12.31 9.94 -0.94
N GLY A 121 13.09 8.87 -1.01
CA GLY A 121 12.79 7.59 -0.38
C GLY A 121 12.82 7.60 1.14
N ILE A 122 13.46 8.61 1.78
CA ILE A 122 13.47 8.74 3.23
C ILE A 122 12.16 9.33 3.79
N LYS A 123 11.33 9.91 2.92
CA LYS A 123 10.12 10.63 3.30
C LYS A 123 9.17 9.75 4.14
N PRO A 124 8.81 10.16 5.36
CA PRO A 124 7.88 9.44 6.20
C PRO A 124 6.49 9.34 5.55
N GLY A 125 5.84 8.20 5.72
CA GLY A 125 4.52 7.97 5.14
C GLY A 125 3.85 6.72 5.70
N TRP A 126 2.67 6.41 5.18
CA TRP A 126 1.85 5.28 5.59
C TRP A 126 1.07 4.68 4.43
N ALA A 127 0.58 3.47 4.58
CA ALA A 127 -0.36 2.86 3.65
C ALA A 127 -1.81 3.26 3.99
N ARG A 128 -2.67 3.31 2.97
CA ARG A 128 -4.07 3.70 3.11
C ARG A 128 -4.98 2.79 2.31
N VAL A 129 -5.92 2.14 2.98
CA VAL A 129 -6.96 1.30 2.39
C VAL A 129 -8.31 1.97 2.57
N SER A 130 -9.16 1.91 1.55
CA SER A 130 -10.54 2.40 1.59
C SER A 130 -11.52 1.27 1.29
N PHE A 131 -12.61 1.21 2.03
CA PHE A 131 -13.69 0.26 1.84
C PHE A 131 -14.88 0.97 1.21
N ASN A 132 -15.24 0.58 -0.01
CA ASN A 132 -16.34 1.17 -0.74
C ASN A 132 -17.62 0.37 -0.49
N TYR A 133 -18.76 1.05 -0.44
CA TYR A 133 -20.07 0.45 -0.20
C TYR A 133 -20.44 -0.67 -1.18
N PHE A 134 -19.87 -0.71 -2.36
CA PHE A 134 -20.19 -1.65 -3.44
C PHE A 134 -19.32 -2.92 -3.46
N ILE A 135 -18.37 -3.09 -2.54
CA ILE A 135 -17.58 -4.33 -2.45
C ILE A 135 -18.44 -5.43 -1.77
N SER A 136 -18.19 -6.66 -2.19
CA SER A 136 -18.82 -7.82 -1.56
C SER A 136 -18.15 -8.15 -0.21
N GLU A 137 -18.81 -8.99 0.57
CA GLU A 137 -18.24 -9.52 1.82
C GLU A 137 -16.97 -10.33 1.55
N ALA A 138 -16.91 -11.09 0.45
CA ALA A 138 -15.72 -11.85 0.06
C ALA A 138 -14.54 -10.93 -0.23
N VAL A 139 -14.76 -9.84 -0.97
CA VAL A 139 -13.72 -8.84 -1.26
C VAL A 139 -13.29 -8.12 0.01
N PHE A 140 -14.24 -7.73 0.89
CA PHE A 140 -13.89 -7.11 2.17
C PHE A 140 -12.98 -8.01 3.01
N ARG A 141 -13.35 -9.29 3.19
CA ARG A 141 -12.53 -10.24 3.94
C ARG A 141 -11.14 -10.43 3.31
N TYR A 142 -11.09 -10.55 1.99
CA TYR A 142 -9.83 -10.64 1.27
C TYR A 142 -8.89 -9.45 1.53
N LEU A 143 -9.43 -8.21 1.50
CA LEU A 143 -8.66 -7.00 1.78
C LEU A 143 -8.10 -7.01 3.22
N VAL A 144 -8.93 -7.39 4.18
CA VAL A 144 -8.54 -7.42 5.60
C VAL A 144 -7.48 -8.49 5.84
N ASP A 145 -7.69 -9.70 5.32
CA ASP A 145 -6.78 -10.83 5.48
C ASP A 145 -5.43 -10.60 4.79
N ALA A 146 -5.44 -9.98 3.60
CA ALA A 146 -4.21 -9.64 2.87
C ALA A 146 -3.33 -8.66 3.65
N VAL A 147 -3.93 -7.60 4.22
CA VAL A 147 -3.19 -6.63 5.05
C VAL A 147 -2.65 -7.30 6.31
N SER A 148 -3.45 -8.12 6.99
CA SER A 148 -3.01 -8.87 8.17
C SER A 148 -1.86 -9.82 7.85
N LEU A 149 -1.92 -10.53 6.72
CA LEU A 149 -0.85 -11.44 6.28
C LEU A 149 0.46 -10.70 5.97
N ILE A 150 0.37 -9.49 5.37
CA ILE A 150 1.55 -8.64 5.17
C ILE A 150 2.09 -8.14 6.52
N ALA A 151 1.24 -7.83 7.47
CA ALA A 151 1.66 -7.41 8.80
C ALA A 151 2.39 -8.54 9.54
N ASP A 152 1.93 -9.78 9.38
CA ASP A 152 2.57 -10.94 9.98
C ASP A 152 3.90 -11.33 9.32
N GLN A 153 3.97 -11.30 7.98
CA GLN A 153 5.03 -11.96 7.23
C GLN A 153 5.64 -11.14 6.09
N GLY A 154 5.11 -9.94 5.80
CA GLY A 154 5.54 -9.11 4.67
C GLY A 154 7.03 -8.75 4.69
N TYR A 155 7.64 -8.68 5.88
CA TYR A 155 9.07 -8.45 6.05
C TYR A 155 9.95 -9.51 5.36
N LYS A 156 9.45 -10.74 5.19
CA LYS A 156 10.16 -11.82 4.49
C LYS A 156 10.32 -11.57 3.00
N LEU A 157 9.43 -10.73 2.40
CA LEU A 157 9.53 -10.35 1.00
C LEU A 157 10.45 -9.15 0.75
N VAL A 158 10.79 -8.37 1.77
CA VAL A 158 11.67 -7.20 1.62
C VAL A 158 12.97 -7.53 0.87
N PRO A 159 13.67 -8.66 1.11
CA PRO A 159 14.89 -9.02 0.38
C PRO A 159 14.68 -9.25 -1.12
N HIS A 160 13.46 -9.49 -1.58
CA HIS A 160 13.10 -9.72 -2.99
C HIS A 160 12.70 -8.43 -3.73
N TYR A 161 12.73 -7.29 -3.03
CA TYR A 161 12.44 -6.00 -3.62
C TYR A 161 13.71 -5.14 -3.69
N ARG A 162 13.75 -4.28 -4.68
CA ARG A 162 14.78 -3.25 -4.87
C ARG A 162 14.19 -1.89 -4.50
N PHE A 163 14.96 -1.12 -3.75
CA PHE A 163 14.60 0.22 -3.32
C PHE A 163 15.39 1.28 -4.06
N SER A 164 14.71 2.32 -4.55
CA SER A 164 15.33 3.51 -5.15
C SER A 164 15.29 4.65 -4.13
N PRO A 165 16.42 5.09 -3.57
CA PRO A 165 16.46 6.21 -2.64
C PRO A 165 15.94 7.52 -3.23
N ASP A 166 16.21 7.77 -4.50
CA ASP A 166 15.86 9.02 -5.18
C ASP A 166 14.36 9.18 -5.40
N THR A 167 13.63 8.07 -5.53
CA THR A 167 12.21 8.08 -5.87
C THR A 167 11.31 7.48 -4.80
N GLY A 168 11.89 6.74 -3.85
CA GLY A 168 11.15 5.96 -2.86
C GLY A 168 10.39 4.76 -3.46
N LEU A 169 10.70 4.37 -4.69
CA LEU A 169 10.06 3.23 -5.35
C LEU A 169 10.63 1.91 -4.85
N TRP A 170 9.75 0.94 -4.77
CA TRP A 170 10.07 -0.46 -4.50
C TRP A 170 9.60 -1.31 -5.66
N ARG A 171 10.48 -2.15 -6.19
CA ARG A 171 10.19 -3.04 -7.32
C ARG A 171 10.67 -4.44 -7.01
N HIS A 172 9.83 -5.42 -7.31
CA HIS A 172 10.22 -6.81 -7.19
C HIS A 172 11.38 -7.14 -8.14
N GLU A 173 12.31 -7.98 -7.72
CA GLU A 173 13.53 -8.32 -8.47
C GLU A 173 13.26 -8.99 -9.82
N SER A 174 12.10 -9.63 -10.01
CA SER A 174 11.66 -10.18 -11.30
C SER A 174 11.34 -9.10 -12.35
N GLY A 175 11.36 -7.82 -11.97
CA GLY A 175 11.08 -6.71 -12.86
C GLY A 175 9.61 -6.36 -13.00
N ILE A 176 9.31 -5.49 -13.95
CA ILE A 176 7.95 -4.99 -14.19
C ILE A 176 7.18 -6.03 -14.99
N VAL A 177 6.03 -6.43 -14.48
CA VAL A 177 5.08 -7.24 -15.24
C VAL A 177 4.40 -6.35 -16.29
N GLU A 178 4.45 -6.77 -17.54
CA GLU A 178 3.79 -6.06 -18.63
C GLU A 178 2.28 -5.98 -18.42
N PRO A 179 1.68 -4.80 -18.59
CA PRO A 179 0.24 -4.66 -18.46
C PRO A 179 -0.47 -5.51 -19.53
N PRO A 180 -1.56 -6.19 -19.17
CA PRO A 180 -2.28 -7.08 -20.08
C PRO A 180 -2.91 -6.35 -21.27
N VAL A 181 -3.16 -5.05 -21.16
CA VAL A 181 -3.72 -4.19 -22.21
C VAL A 181 -2.99 -2.85 -22.19
N ARG A 182 -2.64 -2.35 -23.37
CA ARG A 182 -1.97 -1.06 -23.54
C ARG A 182 -2.78 -0.12 -24.42
N LEU A 183 -2.70 1.19 -24.17
CA LEU A 183 -3.37 2.21 -24.98
C LEU A 183 -3.00 2.14 -26.47
N ASN A 184 -1.76 1.77 -26.79
CA ASN A 184 -1.31 1.61 -28.19
C ASN A 184 -1.94 0.42 -28.92
N GLN A 185 -2.71 -0.41 -28.23
CA GLN A 185 -3.49 -1.52 -28.84
C GLN A 185 -4.89 -1.08 -29.26
N MET A 186 -5.31 0.15 -28.91
CA MET A 186 -6.56 0.72 -29.39
C MET A 186 -6.46 1.02 -30.88
N ARG A 187 -7.48 0.65 -31.62
CA ARG A 187 -7.59 0.88 -33.09
C ARG A 187 -9.00 1.35 -33.43
N PHE A 188 -9.13 2.02 -34.55
CA PHE A 188 -10.41 2.25 -35.18
C PHE A 188 -10.50 1.32 -36.39
N ASP A 189 -11.62 0.62 -36.53
CA ASP A 189 -11.90 -0.17 -37.71
C ASP A 189 -12.27 0.73 -38.92
N ASP A 190 -12.46 0.12 -40.09
CA ASP A 190 -12.83 0.84 -41.32
C ASP A 190 -14.19 1.52 -41.23
N GLY A 191 -15.04 1.11 -40.29
CA GLY A 191 -16.33 1.74 -39.97
C GLY A 191 -16.24 2.84 -38.92
N GLY A 192 -15.04 3.17 -38.40
CA GLY A 192 -14.81 4.19 -37.38
C GLY A 192 -15.16 3.71 -35.95
N SER A 193 -15.43 2.43 -35.74
CA SER A 193 -15.70 1.87 -34.41
C SER A 193 -14.39 1.62 -33.66
N LEU A 194 -14.36 1.96 -32.37
CA LEU A 194 -13.21 1.71 -31.50
C LEU A 194 -13.09 0.23 -31.17
N THR A 195 -11.93 -0.34 -31.46
CA THR A 195 -11.57 -1.72 -31.11
C THR A 195 -10.37 -1.73 -30.18
N PHE A 196 -10.38 -2.61 -29.19
CA PHE A 196 -9.26 -2.86 -28.26
C PHE A 196 -9.37 -4.27 -27.68
N PRO A 197 -8.25 -4.88 -27.25
CA PRO A 197 -8.31 -6.16 -26.56
C PRO A 197 -9.15 -6.04 -25.29
N ARG A 198 -10.17 -6.89 -25.18
CA ARG A 198 -10.94 -7.01 -23.93
C ARG A 198 -10.47 -8.25 -23.19
N ARG A 199 -10.38 -8.13 -21.89
CA ARG A 199 -10.24 -9.27 -20.99
C ARG A 199 -11.61 -9.55 -20.40
N ASP A 200 -12.21 -10.64 -20.84
CA ASP A 200 -13.48 -11.13 -20.32
C ASP A 200 -13.29 -12.33 -19.37
N ASP A 201 -12.04 -12.77 -19.17
CA ASP A 201 -11.62 -13.88 -18.32
C ASP A 201 -11.34 -13.40 -16.87
N HIS A 202 -12.38 -12.96 -16.19
CA HIS A 202 -12.28 -12.61 -14.76
C HIS A 202 -12.47 -13.87 -13.92
N ALA A 203 -11.51 -14.12 -13.01
CA ALA A 203 -11.70 -15.15 -12.01
C ALA A 203 -12.90 -14.80 -11.10
N PRO A 204 -13.69 -15.78 -10.68
CA PRO A 204 -14.78 -15.53 -9.75
C PRO A 204 -14.26 -15.13 -8.37
N GLU A 205 -15.06 -14.44 -7.58
CA GLU A 205 -14.66 -14.06 -6.20
C GLU A 205 -14.30 -15.26 -5.31
N SER A 206 -14.79 -16.46 -5.62
CA SER A 206 -14.39 -17.68 -4.92
C SER A 206 -12.89 -18.00 -5.03
N ALA A 207 -12.20 -17.49 -6.07
CA ALA A 207 -10.75 -17.65 -6.22
C ALA A 207 -9.92 -16.81 -5.22
N LEU A 208 -10.53 -15.82 -4.56
CA LEU A 208 -9.83 -14.97 -3.58
C LEU A 208 -9.28 -15.78 -2.40
N ALA A 209 -9.99 -16.83 -1.99
CA ALA A 209 -9.51 -17.74 -0.94
C ALA A 209 -8.27 -18.53 -1.37
N ASP A 210 -8.21 -18.95 -2.63
CA ASP A 210 -7.06 -19.66 -3.20
C ASP A 210 -5.85 -18.73 -3.27
N TYR A 211 -6.01 -17.48 -3.69
CA TYR A 211 -4.93 -16.48 -3.71
C TYR A 211 -4.36 -16.21 -2.31
N LEU A 212 -5.20 -16.16 -1.27
CA LEU A 212 -4.73 -16.06 0.12
C LEU A 212 -3.97 -17.31 0.55
N ALA A 213 -4.44 -18.50 0.17
CA ALA A 213 -3.76 -19.74 0.49
C ALA A 213 -2.39 -19.84 -0.20
N GLU A 214 -2.30 -19.46 -1.48
CA GLU A 214 -1.05 -19.37 -2.23
C GLU A 214 -0.07 -18.38 -1.61
N ALA A 215 -0.55 -17.20 -1.20
CA ALA A 215 0.26 -16.20 -0.53
C ALA A 215 0.81 -16.72 0.81
N ARG A 216 -0.01 -17.40 1.62
CA ARG A 216 0.45 -18.03 2.87
C ARG A 216 1.53 -19.07 2.60
N ALA A 217 1.30 -19.96 1.63
CA ALA A 217 2.28 -20.98 1.25
C ALA A 217 3.61 -20.36 0.77
N LEU A 218 3.56 -19.26 0.02
CA LEU A 218 4.73 -18.50 -0.36
C LEU A 218 5.48 -17.98 0.87
N PHE A 219 4.82 -17.28 1.77
CA PHE A 219 5.44 -16.74 2.99
C PHE A 219 6.02 -17.83 3.90
N ASP A 220 5.36 -18.99 3.99
CA ASP A 220 5.85 -20.13 4.78
C ASP A 220 7.10 -20.76 4.17
N SER A 221 7.28 -20.66 2.85
CA SER A 221 8.46 -21.15 2.13
C SER A 221 9.67 -20.21 2.22
N LEU A 222 9.46 -18.94 2.57
CA LEU A 222 10.53 -17.95 2.63
C LEU A 222 11.29 -18.05 3.96
N PRO A 223 12.63 -17.90 3.92
CA PRO A 223 13.43 -17.84 5.14
C PRO A 223 13.11 -16.56 5.92
N ASP A 224 13.23 -16.64 7.24
CA ASP A 224 13.17 -15.45 8.08
C ASP A 224 14.49 -14.67 7.96
N PRO A 225 14.48 -13.45 7.39
CA PRO A 225 15.70 -12.65 7.24
C PRO A 225 16.27 -12.16 8.57
N HIS A 226 15.51 -12.25 9.67
CA HIS A 226 15.94 -11.92 11.03
C HIS A 226 16.38 -13.15 11.84
N ALA A 227 16.29 -14.36 11.31
CA ALA A 227 16.75 -15.58 11.95
C ALA A 227 18.29 -15.64 12.02
N GLY A 228 18.87 -14.94 12.96
CA GLY A 228 20.34 -14.88 13.15
C GLY A 228 20.79 -13.75 14.05
N GLY A 229 19.86 -12.96 14.58
CA GLY A 229 20.12 -12.04 15.70
C GLY A 229 20.80 -10.72 15.37
N GLU A 230 21.34 -10.53 14.18
CA GLU A 230 21.87 -9.23 13.74
C GLU A 230 21.20 -8.84 12.42
N ALA A 231 20.40 -7.75 12.46
CA ALA A 231 20.05 -7.05 11.23
C ALA A 231 21.38 -6.71 10.54
N ARG A 232 21.70 -7.41 9.44
CA ARG A 232 22.89 -7.10 8.64
C ARG A 232 22.78 -5.65 8.21
N HIS A 233 23.53 -4.80 8.87
CA HIS A 233 23.74 -3.43 8.46
C HIS A 233 24.52 -3.48 7.15
N VAL A 234 23.85 -3.32 6.03
CA VAL A 234 24.55 -3.08 4.77
C VAL A 234 24.78 -1.60 4.69
N ALA A 235 26.00 -1.19 5.02
CA ALA A 235 26.50 0.10 4.63
C ALA A 235 26.57 0.12 3.08
N ASP A 236 25.58 0.72 2.46
CA ASP A 236 25.65 1.02 1.02
C ASP A 236 26.28 2.42 0.87
N GLU A 237 27.42 2.51 0.21
CA GLU A 237 28.16 3.76 -0.01
C GLU A 237 27.32 4.84 -0.73
N ARG A 238 26.17 4.46 -1.29
CA ARG A 238 25.21 5.38 -1.93
C ARG A 238 24.26 6.06 -0.96
N LEU A 239 24.19 5.60 0.30
CA LEU A 239 23.35 6.19 1.32
C LEU A 239 24.20 7.08 2.21
N SER A 240 23.73 8.31 2.44
CA SER A 240 24.40 9.27 3.33
C SER A 240 24.34 8.77 4.79
N GLU A 241 25.20 9.31 5.65
CA GLU A 241 25.11 9.09 7.09
C GLU A 241 23.78 9.65 7.64
N ASP A 242 23.30 10.76 7.09
CA ASP A 242 22.04 11.39 7.46
C ASP A 242 20.86 10.50 7.08
N PHE A 243 20.89 9.83 5.92
CA PHE A 243 19.90 8.85 5.54
C PHE A 243 19.84 7.71 6.56
N GLU A 244 20.96 7.10 6.93
CA GLU A 244 21.00 6.01 7.91
C GLU A 244 20.54 6.46 9.30
N HIS A 245 20.87 7.68 9.73
CA HIS A 245 20.38 8.27 10.96
C HIS A 245 18.84 8.44 10.97
N LEU A 246 18.28 8.85 9.83
CA LEU A 246 16.85 9.12 9.68
C LEU A 246 16.04 7.88 9.33
N ARG A 247 16.67 6.81 8.88
CA ARG A 247 16.01 5.63 8.36
C ARG A 247 15.08 4.97 9.38
N TRP A 248 13.81 5.01 9.10
CA TRP A 248 12.73 4.52 9.95
C TRP A 248 12.19 3.14 9.52
N PHE A 249 12.70 2.57 8.41
CA PHE A 249 12.22 1.33 7.79
C PHE A 249 13.35 0.33 7.53
N ASP A 250 12.98 -0.93 7.30
CA ASP A 250 13.92 -1.97 6.91
C ASP A 250 14.32 -1.82 5.43
N LEU A 251 15.61 -1.97 5.17
CA LEU A 251 16.17 -2.06 3.83
C LEU A 251 16.60 -3.50 3.52
N PRO A 252 16.42 -3.96 2.29
CA PRO A 252 17.02 -5.20 1.85
C PRO A 252 18.54 -5.07 1.77
N ALA A 253 19.24 -6.14 2.17
CA ALA A 253 20.70 -6.16 2.31
C ALA A 253 21.50 -5.90 1.02
N THR A 254 20.90 -5.99 -0.18
CA THR A 254 21.61 -5.98 -1.46
C THR A 254 20.88 -5.26 -2.61
N SER A 255 19.85 -4.47 -2.34
CA SER A 255 18.86 -4.14 -3.36
C SER A 255 18.55 -2.67 -3.55
N LEU A 256 19.57 -1.82 -3.56
CA LEU A 256 19.37 -0.49 -4.13
C LEU A 256 19.33 -0.59 -5.67
N GLU A 257 18.32 -0.01 -6.30
CA GLU A 257 18.29 0.19 -7.75
C GLU A 257 19.49 1.04 -8.19
N ARG A 258 20.11 0.65 -9.31
CA ARG A 258 21.18 1.42 -9.96
C ARG A 258 20.57 2.45 -10.87
#